data_c95697b10a406fffead2952ca440504b
#
_entry.id   c95697b10a406fffead2952ca440504b
#
_cell.length_a   1.000
_cell.length_b   1.000
_cell.length_c   1.000
_cell.angle_alpha   90.00
_cell.angle_beta   90.00
_cell.angle_gamma   90.00
#
_symmetry.space_group_name_H-M   'P 1'
#
loop_
_entity.id
_entity.type
_entity.pdbx_description
1 polymer ?
#
loop_
_entity_poly.entity_id
_entity_poly.type
_entity_poly.pdbx_seq_one_letter_code
_entity_poly.pdbx_strand_id
1 'polypeptide(L)'
;MAINRLTDIVSIFETKWTYGDSKFEYDFEINQDHDIQYPVLQIEPPTSTIPEIYDGREEYEFEINFYNLYSQAAQDVVTLQKRWDNLQDLAMEWLDMVLKHYQDSTVEAFLNDESVEIERIKEVANDRLVQIKMSFTMSGFTKCFRPQSS
;
A
#
# COMPACT_ATOMS: atom_id res chain seq x y z
N MET A 1 16.88 -17.31 -9.20
CA MET A 1 15.68 -16.52 -8.89
C MET A 1 16.04 -15.48 -7.83
N ALA A 2 15.79 -14.23 -8.11
CA ALA A 2 16.02 -13.17 -7.14
C ALA A 2 14.99 -13.24 -6.01
N ILE A 3 15.46 -13.08 -4.77
CA ILE A 3 14.58 -13.05 -3.61
C ILE A 3 13.96 -11.65 -3.51
N ASN A 4 12.65 -11.59 -3.34
CA ASN A 4 11.92 -10.34 -3.18
C ASN A 4 11.10 -10.42 -1.90
N ARG A 5 11.68 -9.96 -0.80
CA ARG A 5 11.10 -10.06 0.52
C ARG A 5 10.32 -8.80 0.88
N LEU A 6 9.63 -8.85 2.03
CA LEU A 6 8.82 -7.75 2.52
C LEU A 6 9.59 -6.42 2.56
N THR A 7 10.82 -6.44 3.06
CA THR A 7 11.66 -5.23 3.14
C THR A 7 11.85 -4.58 1.77
N ASP A 8 12.07 -5.39 0.74
CA ASP A 8 12.26 -4.91 -0.62
C ASP A 8 10.98 -4.32 -1.18
N ILE A 9 9.85 -5.00 -0.95
CA ILE A 9 8.54 -4.54 -1.42
C ILE A 9 8.17 -3.22 -0.76
N VAL A 10 8.30 -3.12 0.56
CA VAL A 10 8.00 -1.89 1.31
C VAL A 10 8.89 -0.74 0.85
N SER A 11 10.17 -1.02 0.61
CA SER A 11 11.11 -0.01 0.11
C SER A 11 10.65 0.57 -1.23
N ILE A 12 10.17 -0.27 -2.14
CA ILE A 12 9.64 0.19 -3.43
C ILE A 12 8.35 0.98 -3.23
N PHE A 13 7.45 0.51 -2.36
CA PHE A 13 6.22 1.24 -2.06
C PHE A 13 6.53 2.66 -1.58
N GLU A 14 7.47 2.82 -0.67
CA GLU A 14 7.85 4.12 -0.13
C GLU A 14 8.58 4.98 -1.16
N THR A 15 9.46 4.39 -1.95
CA THR A 15 10.22 5.10 -2.98
C THR A 15 9.29 5.67 -4.07
N LYS A 16 8.23 4.95 -4.43
CA LYS A 16 7.30 5.39 -5.47
C LYS A 16 6.29 6.41 -4.97
N TRP A 17 6.17 6.61 -3.66
CA TRP A 17 5.31 7.65 -3.10
C TRP A 17 6.11 8.94 -2.95
N THR A 18 5.85 9.89 -3.84
CA THR A 18 6.60 11.15 -3.90
C THR A 18 5.74 12.37 -3.54
N TYR A 19 4.48 12.15 -3.14
CA TYR A 19 3.52 13.23 -2.91
C TYR A 19 3.54 13.75 -1.48
N GLY A 20 4.07 13.00 -0.55
CA GLY A 20 4.12 13.34 0.86
C GLY A 20 4.85 12.26 1.67
N ASP A 21 4.57 12.19 2.96
CA ASP A 21 5.22 11.21 3.83
C ASP A 21 4.69 9.81 3.62
N SER A 22 5.54 8.83 3.94
CA SER A 22 5.16 7.42 3.98
C SER A 22 5.55 6.83 5.33
N LYS A 23 4.70 5.91 5.83
CA LYS A 23 4.90 5.23 7.11
C LYS A 23 4.61 3.75 6.97
N PHE A 24 5.46 2.92 7.56
CA PHE A 24 5.25 1.48 7.68
C PHE A 24 5.06 1.16 9.16
N GLU A 25 3.82 1.12 9.62
CA GLU A 25 3.50 0.87 11.03
C GLU A 25 2.06 0.47 11.23
N TYR A 26 1.79 -0.21 12.36
CA TYR A 26 0.43 -0.45 12.82
C TYR A 26 -0.15 0.82 13.43
N ASP A 27 -1.49 0.92 13.42
CA ASP A 27 -2.22 1.93 14.19
C ASP A 27 -1.62 3.33 14.05
N PHE A 28 -1.46 3.77 12.80
CA PHE A 28 -0.92 5.08 12.51
C PHE A 28 -1.74 6.18 13.19
N GLU A 29 -1.10 6.89 14.13
CA GLU A 29 -1.75 7.96 14.87
C GLU A 29 -1.41 9.32 14.26
N ILE A 30 -2.29 9.77 13.39
CA ILE A 30 -2.10 11.00 12.63
C ILE A 30 -2.06 12.22 13.53
N ASN A 31 -2.86 12.21 14.62
CA ASN A 31 -3.01 13.36 15.51
C ASN A 31 -1.78 13.68 16.33
N GLN A 32 -0.82 12.77 16.42
CA GLN A 32 0.35 12.95 17.26
C GLN A 32 1.59 13.46 16.50
N ASP A 33 1.51 13.48 15.19
CA ASP A 33 2.63 13.92 14.37
C ASP A 33 2.28 15.22 13.64
N HIS A 34 2.74 16.34 14.20
CA HIS A 34 2.45 17.67 13.67
C HIS A 34 3.29 18.05 12.45
N ASP A 35 4.35 17.28 12.15
CA ASP A 35 5.26 17.57 11.05
C ASP A 35 5.00 16.74 9.81
N ILE A 36 3.86 16.05 9.78
CA ILE A 36 3.54 15.15 8.69
C ILE A 36 3.21 15.90 7.41
N GLN A 37 3.75 15.41 6.30
CA GLN A 37 3.51 15.99 4.96
C GLN A 37 2.43 15.19 4.25
N TYR A 38 1.29 15.84 3.97
CA TYR A 38 0.19 15.23 3.27
C TYR A 38 0.31 15.39 1.76
N PRO A 39 -0.27 14.51 0.95
CA PRO A 39 -0.97 13.28 1.36
C PRO A 39 -0.01 12.20 1.87
N VAL A 40 -0.49 11.38 2.80
CA VAL A 40 0.33 10.35 3.46
C VAL A 40 -0.04 8.97 2.95
N LEU A 41 0.98 8.17 2.66
CA LEU A 41 0.85 6.74 2.42
C LEU A 41 1.20 6.00 3.71
N GLN A 42 0.30 5.18 4.21
CA GLN A 42 0.57 4.34 5.37
C GLN A 42 0.42 2.88 4.97
N ILE A 43 1.46 2.11 5.20
CA ILE A 43 1.49 0.68 4.89
C ILE A 43 1.32 -0.06 6.21
N GLU A 44 0.22 -0.79 6.37
CA GLU A 44 0.09 -1.67 7.52
C GLU A 44 0.96 -2.91 7.29
N PRO A 45 1.70 -3.35 8.33
CA PRO A 45 2.45 -4.61 8.20
C PRO A 45 1.51 -5.73 7.75
N PRO A 46 1.80 -6.37 6.61
CA PRO A 46 0.88 -7.35 6.04
C PRO A 46 0.95 -8.69 6.76
N THR A 47 -0.11 -9.48 6.61
CA THR A 47 -0.01 -10.91 6.84
C THR A 47 0.48 -11.56 5.55
N SER A 48 1.11 -12.72 5.67
CA SER A 48 1.55 -13.45 4.50
C SER A 48 1.29 -14.93 4.63
N THR A 49 1.24 -15.59 3.48
CA THR A 49 1.07 -17.03 3.36
C THR A 49 2.09 -17.56 2.40
N ILE A 50 2.70 -18.69 2.75
CA ILE A 50 3.56 -19.43 1.84
C ILE A 50 2.76 -20.63 1.38
N PRO A 51 2.13 -20.56 0.16
CA PRO A 51 1.23 -21.63 -0.29
C PRO A 51 1.94 -22.97 -0.48
N GLU A 52 3.19 -22.91 -0.89
CA GLU A 52 4.00 -24.11 -1.12
C GLU A 52 5.46 -23.82 -0.81
N ILE A 53 5.99 -24.49 0.20
CA ILE A 53 7.33 -24.18 0.72
C ILE A 53 8.45 -24.48 -0.28
N TYR A 54 8.19 -25.29 -1.29
CA TYR A 54 9.22 -25.68 -2.26
C TYR A 54 9.36 -24.74 -3.44
N ASP A 55 8.40 -23.84 -3.68
CA ASP A 55 8.49 -22.93 -4.83
C ASP A 55 9.00 -21.53 -4.48
N GLY A 56 9.13 -21.23 -3.20
CA GLY A 56 9.67 -19.96 -2.74
C GLY A 56 8.73 -18.77 -2.86
N ARG A 57 7.45 -18.99 -3.20
CA ARG A 57 6.49 -17.90 -3.32
C ARG A 57 5.90 -17.57 -1.96
N GLU A 58 5.81 -16.28 -1.67
CA GLU A 58 5.13 -15.76 -0.49
C GLU A 58 4.07 -14.75 -0.93
N GLU A 59 2.85 -14.91 -0.46
CA GLU A 59 1.74 -14.02 -0.80
C GLU A 59 1.48 -13.09 0.37
N TYR A 60 1.58 -11.78 0.11
CA TYR A 60 1.37 -10.73 1.11
C TYR A 60 0.00 -10.11 0.92
N GLU A 61 -0.79 -10.05 2.00
CA GLU A 61 -2.06 -9.34 2.00
C GLU A 61 -1.79 -7.94 2.55
N PHE A 62 -1.77 -6.97 1.64
CA PHE A 62 -1.50 -5.57 1.99
C PHE A 62 -2.79 -4.79 2.21
N GLU A 63 -2.77 -3.94 3.23
CA GLU A 63 -3.71 -2.86 3.41
C GLU A 63 -2.91 -1.56 3.39
N ILE A 64 -3.16 -0.74 2.38
CA ILE A 64 -2.46 0.53 2.18
C ILE A 64 -3.46 1.64 2.38
N ASN A 65 -3.17 2.53 3.31
CA ASN A 65 -4.02 3.66 3.61
C ASN A 65 -3.44 4.95 3.03
N PHE A 66 -4.29 5.73 2.40
CA PHE A 66 -3.94 7.04 1.86
C PHE A 66 -4.76 8.09 2.58
N TYR A 67 -4.10 9.10 3.11
CA TYR A 67 -4.73 10.16 3.89
C TYR A 67 -4.46 11.51 3.26
N ASN A 68 -5.46 12.39 3.27
CA ASN A 68 -5.24 13.78 2.89
C ASN A 68 -6.12 14.69 3.75
N LEU A 69 -5.68 15.93 3.89
CA LEU A 69 -6.44 16.94 4.60
C LEU A 69 -7.56 17.49 3.71
N TYR A 70 -8.66 17.88 4.33
CA TYR A 70 -9.69 18.64 3.65
C TYR A 70 -10.12 19.85 4.50
N SER A 71 -10.60 20.89 3.84
CA SER A 71 -10.99 22.11 4.51
C SER A 71 -12.37 21.98 5.15
N GLN A 72 -12.56 22.63 6.31
CA GLN A 72 -13.85 22.63 7.03
C GLN A 72 -15.00 23.19 6.21
N ALA A 73 -14.71 24.14 5.32
CA ALA A 73 -15.72 24.77 4.50
C ALA A 73 -16.32 23.85 3.44
N ALA A 74 -15.69 22.69 3.21
CA ALA A 74 -16.05 21.77 2.15
C ALA A 74 -16.66 20.48 2.73
N GLN A 75 -17.75 20.61 3.50
CA GLN A 75 -18.35 19.46 4.18
C GLN A 75 -19.54 18.84 3.43
N ASP A 76 -19.90 19.35 2.26
CA ASP A 76 -20.96 18.71 1.50
C ASP A 76 -20.49 17.41 0.85
N VAL A 77 -21.46 16.54 0.53
CA VAL A 77 -21.18 15.21 -0.01
C VAL A 77 -20.45 15.28 -1.35
N VAL A 78 -20.78 16.26 -2.16
CA VAL A 78 -20.17 16.43 -3.50
C VAL A 78 -18.69 16.74 -3.38
N THR A 79 -18.32 17.64 -2.48
CA THR A 79 -16.92 18.00 -2.25
C THR A 79 -16.15 16.83 -1.67
N LEU A 80 -16.77 16.08 -0.76
CA LEU A 80 -16.17 14.89 -0.19
C LEU A 80 -15.89 13.83 -1.27
N GLN A 81 -16.84 13.62 -2.18
CA GLN A 81 -16.65 12.71 -3.30
C GLN A 81 -15.44 13.10 -4.15
N LYS A 82 -15.30 14.40 -4.45
CA LYS A 82 -14.14 14.89 -5.21
C LYS A 82 -12.83 14.67 -4.48
N ARG A 83 -12.83 14.81 -3.15
CA ARG A 83 -11.64 14.55 -2.34
C ARG A 83 -11.23 13.08 -2.42
N TRP A 84 -12.20 12.18 -2.31
CA TRP A 84 -11.93 10.76 -2.45
C TRP A 84 -11.44 10.43 -3.87
N ASP A 85 -12.04 11.00 -4.89
CA ASP A 85 -11.63 10.77 -6.28
C ASP A 85 -10.19 11.23 -6.50
N ASN A 86 -9.85 12.43 -6.01
CA ASN A 86 -8.48 12.95 -6.15
C ASN A 86 -7.47 12.06 -5.43
N LEU A 87 -7.80 11.63 -4.22
CA LEU A 87 -6.92 10.75 -3.45
C LEU A 87 -6.79 9.38 -4.12
N GLN A 88 -7.88 8.86 -4.67
CA GLN A 88 -7.85 7.61 -5.42
C GLN A 88 -6.99 7.72 -6.68
N ASP A 89 -7.04 8.85 -7.37
CA ASP A 89 -6.18 9.07 -8.54
C ASP A 89 -4.70 8.99 -8.18
N LEU A 90 -4.31 9.61 -7.06
CA LEU A 90 -2.93 9.52 -6.57
C LEU A 90 -2.57 8.08 -6.19
N ALA A 91 -3.49 7.38 -5.54
CA ALA A 91 -3.28 6.00 -5.13
C ALA A 91 -3.08 5.09 -6.34
N MET A 92 -3.87 5.28 -7.39
CA MET A 92 -3.77 4.49 -8.61
C MET A 92 -2.51 4.82 -9.41
N GLU A 93 -2.09 6.09 -9.43
CA GLU A 93 -0.82 6.47 -10.04
C GLU A 93 0.36 5.79 -9.32
N TRP A 94 0.31 5.79 -7.99
CA TRP A 94 1.33 5.12 -7.19
C TRP A 94 1.37 3.62 -7.49
N LEU A 95 0.21 2.97 -7.52
CA LEU A 95 0.14 1.53 -7.80
C LEU A 95 0.69 1.22 -9.20
N ASP A 96 0.36 2.07 -10.18
CA ASP A 96 0.88 1.91 -11.54
C ASP A 96 2.41 1.99 -11.56
N MET A 97 2.99 2.94 -10.85
CA MET A 97 4.45 3.06 -10.74
C MET A 97 5.09 1.85 -10.07
N VAL A 98 4.45 1.33 -9.03
CA VAL A 98 4.93 0.12 -8.35
C VAL A 98 4.91 -1.08 -9.30
N LEU A 99 3.81 -1.29 -9.99
CA LEU A 99 3.68 -2.42 -10.92
C LEU A 99 4.65 -2.31 -12.09
N LYS A 100 4.86 -1.12 -12.63
CA LYS A 100 5.84 -0.89 -13.69
C LYS A 100 7.26 -1.17 -13.24
N HIS A 101 7.59 -0.82 -12.00
CA HIS A 101 8.89 -1.15 -11.43
C HIS A 101 9.16 -2.65 -11.54
N TYR A 102 8.18 -3.47 -11.14
CA TYR A 102 8.35 -4.91 -11.16
C TYR A 102 8.29 -5.51 -12.55
N GLN A 103 7.60 -4.90 -13.49
CA GLN A 103 7.63 -5.32 -14.89
C GLN A 103 9.02 -5.15 -15.50
N ASP A 104 9.70 -4.06 -15.13
CA ASP A 104 11.00 -3.72 -15.70
C ASP A 104 12.17 -4.29 -14.90
N SER A 105 11.90 -4.95 -13.79
CA SER A 105 12.90 -5.48 -12.87
C SER A 105 13.18 -6.96 -13.13
N THR A 106 14.38 -7.40 -12.75
CA THR A 106 14.70 -8.82 -12.69
C THR A 106 14.10 -9.51 -11.47
N VAL A 107 13.57 -8.74 -10.52
CA VAL A 107 12.90 -9.23 -9.32
C VAL A 107 11.40 -9.29 -9.61
N GLU A 108 10.82 -10.47 -9.46
CA GLU A 108 9.41 -10.66 -9.76
C GLU A 108 8.54 -10.38 -8.54
N ALA A 109 7.52 -9.56 -8.72
CA ALA A 109 6.39 -9.42 -7.82
C ALA A 109 5.17 -9.03 -8.65
N PHE A 110 4.00 -9.47 -8.25
CA PHE A 110 2.80 -9.24 -9.04
C PHE A 110 1.55 -9.31 -8.19
N LEU A 111 0.49 -8.66 -8.66
CA LEU A 111 -0.83 -8.79 -8.05
C LEU A 111 -1.41 -10.17 -8.37
N ASN A 112 -1.90 -10.87 -7.34
CA ASN A 112 -2.40 -12.23 -7.52
C ASN A 112 -3.66 -12.30 -8.35
N ASP A 113 -4.61 -11.41 -8.09
CA ASP A 113 -5.95 -11.47 -8.71
C ASP A 113 -6.22 -10.34 -9.67
N GLU A 114 -5.23 -9.51 -9.97
CA GLU A 114 -5.36 -8.32 -10.80
C GLU A 114 -6.48 -7.38 -10.30
N SER A 115 -6.90 -7.53 -9.05
CA SER A 115 -7.95 -6.73 -8.47
C SER A 115 -7.48 -6.05 -7.20
N VAL A 116 -8.02 -4.86 -6.95
CA VAL A 116 -7.80 -4.12 -5.71
C VAL A 116 -9.15 -3.68 -5.16
N GLU A 117 -9.30 -3.77 -3.85
CA GLU A 117 -10.46 -3.25 -3.17
C GLU A 117 -10.17 -1.83 -2.68
N ILE A 118 -11.13 -0.94 -2.87
CA ILE A 118 -11.04 0.45 -2.41
C ILE A 118 -12.16 0.68 -1.41
N GLU A 119 -11.79 1.11 -0.21
CA GLU A 119 -12.74 1.53 0.81
C GLU A 119 -12.56 3.01 1.09
N ARG A 120 -13.65 3.76 1.09
CA ARG A 120 -13.64 5.20 1.36
C ARG A 120 -14.09 5.44 2.78
N ILE A 121 -13.25 6.13 3.55
CA ILE A 121 -13.49 6.37 4.97
C ILE A 121 -13.53 7.87 5.20
N LYS A 122 -14.57 8.32 5.91
CA LYS A 122 -14.76 9.70 6.29
C LYS A 122 -14.36 9.89 7.74
N GLU A 123 -13.77 11.04 8.04
CA GLU A 123 -13.46 11.46 9.41
C GLU A 123 -12.58 10.48 10.17
N VAL A 124 -11.36 10.33 9.69
CA VAL A 124 -10.34 9.61 10.43
C VAL A 124 -9.79 10.56 11.47
N ALA A 125 -10.06 10.28 12.74
CA ALA A 125 -9.67 11.13 13.85
C ALA A 125 -10.33 12.52 13.78
N ASN A 126 -9.92 13.44 14.66
CA ASN A 126 -10.52 14.78 14.76
C ASN A 126 -9.96 15.80 13.76
N ASP A 127 -9.15 15.37 12.80
CA ASP A 127 -8.32 16.27 11.99
C ASP A 127 -8.79 16.48 10.55
N ARG A 128 -10.05 16.22 10.28
CA ARG A 128 -10.62 16.50 8.94
C ARG A 128 -9.82 15.82 7.84
N LEU A 129 -9.62 14.55 7.99
CA LEU A 129 -8.93 13.73 7.02
C LEU A 129 -9.90 12.94 6.19
N VAL A 130 -9.61 12.83 4.91
CA VAL A 130 -10.21 11.80 4.07
C VAL A 130 -9.23 10.65 3.97
N GLN A 131 -9.76 9.45 3.94
CA GLN A 131 -8.97 8.24 3.85
C GLN A 131 -9.51 7.33 2.77
N ILE A 132 -8.58 6.75 2.02
CA ILE A 132 -8.87 5.62 1.15
C ILE A 132 -8.01 4.46 1.62
N LYS A 133 -8.64 3.30 1.81
CA LYS A 133 -7.93 2.06 2.09
C LYS A 133 -7.93 1.22 0.81
N MET A 134 -6.75 0.83 0.36
CA MET A 134 -6.57 -0.05 -0.78
C MET A 134 -6.08 -1.40 -0.27
N SER A 135 -6.79 -2.46 -0.62
CA SER A 135 -6.44 -3.82 -0.21
C SER A 135 -6.14 -4.66 -1.43
N PHE A 136 -5.03 -5.37 -1.41
CA PHE A 136 -4.65 -6.28 -2.49
C PHE A 136 -3.68 -7.33 -1.98
N THR A 137 -3.55 -8.40 -2.74
CA THR A 137 -2.58 -9.46 -2.45
C THR A 137 -1.48 -9.43 -3.50
N MET A 138 -0.24 -9.44 -3.05
CA MET A 138 0.92 -9.37 -3.92
C MET A 138 1.86 -10.53 -3.62
N SER A 139 2.31 -11.20 -4.66
CA SER A 139 3.29 -12.28 -4.51
C SER A 139 4.70 -11.74 -4.63
N GLY A 140 5.54 -12.16 -3.70
CA GLY A 140 6.98 -12.00 -3.78
C GLY A 140 7.64 -13.37 -3.67
N PHE A 141 8.95 -13.37 -3.54
CA PHE A 141 9.70 -14.62 -3.46
C PHE A 141 10.62 -14.58 -2.25
N THR A 142 10.65 -15.68 -1.54
CA THR A 142 11.48 -15.90 -0.38
C THR A 142 12.34 -17.14 -0.59
N LYS A 143 12.85 -17.72 0.49
CA LYS A 143 13.70 -18.90 0.39
C LYS A 143 12.89 -20.13 0.00
N CYS A 144 13.34 -20.83 -1.03
CA CYS A 144 12.80 -22.14 -1.38
C CYS A 144 13.40 -23.22 -0.50
N PHE A 145 12.58 -24.15 -0.08
CA PHE A 145 13.05 -25.37 0.54
C PHE A 145 13.11 -26.46 -0.52
N ARG A 146 14.19 -27.21 -0.54
CA ARG A 146 14.27 -28.38 -1.42
C ARG A 146 13.88 -29.62 -0.64
N PRO A 147 13.07 -30.50 -1.24
CA PRO A 147 12.83 -31.79 -0.62
C PRO A 147 14.17 -32.48 -0.37
N GLN A 148 14.31 -33.05 0.80
CA GLN A 148 15.49 -33.89 1.06
C GLN A 148 15.35 -35.18 0.27
N SER A 149 15.71 -35.13 -0.97
CA SER A 149 15.88 -36.34 -1.73
C SER A 149 17.34 -36.69 -1.66
N SER A 150 17.55 -37.88 -1.28
CA SER A 150 18.85 -38.45 -1.38
C SER A 150 19.50 -38.21 -2.74
#